data_2cc25c457e1c5639d742e1bbe32e499f
#
_entry.id   2cc25c457e1c5639d742e1bbe32e499f
#
_cell.length_a   1.000
_cell.length_b   1.000
_cell.length_c   1.000
_cell.angle_alpha   90.00
_cell.angle_beta   90.00
_cell.angle_gamma   90.00
#
_symmetry.space_group_name_H-M   'P 1'
#
loop_
_entity.id
_entity.type
_entity.pdbx_description
1 polymer ?
#
loop_
_entity_poly.entity_id
_entity_poly.type
_entity_poly.pdbx_seq_one_letter_code
_entity_poly.pdbx_strand_id
1 'polypeptide(L)'
;MRPSSIILLSAAVATVHGFAVLPHTNSRISSIPRFSQESKNIDVASTQDASESEPEPTKQTYERPQWMSCVNGIAPRTGSLNHAVSKLADVSLEQANDLIAIGAVWAKMDVLTEDEVLDQYNGVSGTAKITYADLPVAWHSDRLQRGDNEDEDVDDFIARMESRRYKRVMSPSTIASGTDLRIYPFPRRFPAAKDLDDSKLLHEDTTFVIVDKPPMLPTQPDASNYFENCPGCVATNMGPFTNLAGDIVQRPLLCHRVDSCVSGCVVLSKDENGQAVFSKLQRERKVKKVYKAVTKTPAPVGLHVHWMWGVTTKRGKSGGPPCQLVSHDVPLNRKKAKVWTRCILEVVKSEPIEIDRNNGNGYDPGTEQHYENTVRLVTGRKHQVRAMLSSLGAPIICDTLYEPISGMTLDMVNGEPEEAMVFDMAVEKCRVPQKPIGLQAHAILFGGIKARAGTPWWGDGTGDQ
;
A
#
# COMPACT_ATOMS: atom_id res chain seq x y z
N MET A 1 -60.13 31.61 1.92
CA MET A 1 -60.93 30.99 0.86
C MET A 1 -60.05 30.84 -0.38
N ARG A 2 -60.04 29.65 -0.90
CA ARG A 2 -59.38 29.07 -2.08
C ARG A 2 -58.01 28.45 -1.84
N PRO A 3 -57.84 27.23 -2.38
CA PRO A 3 -56.80 26.31 -1.95
C PRO A 3 -55.61 26.27 -2.92
N SER A 4 -54.53 25.83 -2.35
CA SER A 4 -53.22 25.63 -2.98
C SER A 4 -53.24 24.41 -3.90
N SER A 5 -52.80 24.55 -5.14
CA SER A 5 -52.62 23.47 -6.10
C SER A 5 -51.29 22.78 -5.87
N ILE A 6 -51.34 21.50 -5.57
CA ILE A 6 -50.17 20.61 -5.50
C ILE A 6 -49.87 20.17 -6.96
N ILE A 7 -48.70 20.50 -7.45
CA ILE A 7 -48.15 19.98 -8.69
C ILE A 7 -47.34 18.72 -8.35
N LEU A 8 -47.86 17.55 -8.74
CA LEU A 8 -47.13 16.29 -8.76
C LEU A 8 -46.20 16.29 -9.98
N LEU A 9 -44.88 16.36 -9.73
CA LEU A 9 -43.91 15.99 -10.74
C LEU A 9 -43.67 14.48 -10.65
N SER A 10 -44.10 13.76 -11.70
CA SER A 10 -43.76 12.35 -11.91
C SER A 10 -42.31 12.22 -12.32
N ALA A 11 -41.49 11.61 -11.46
CA ALA A 11 -40.13 11.21 -11.81
C ALA A 11 -40.19 9.94 -12.66
N ALA A 12 -39.71 10.03 -13.89
CA ALA A 12 -39.50 8.86 -14.74
C ALA A 12 -38.27 8.10 -14.21
N VAL A 13 -38.52 6.91 -13.70
CA VAL A 13 -37.48 5.95 -13.32
C VAL A 13 -36.94 5.32 -14.60
N ALA A 14 -35.73 5.67 -14.99
CA ALA A 14 -34.99 4.95 -16.02
C ALA A 14 -34.47 3.64 -15.43
N THR A 15 -35.05 2.54 -15.87
CA THR A 15 -34.67 1.18 -15.52
C THR A 15 -33.31 0.88 -16.16
N VAL A 16 -32.23 0.94 -15.41
CA VAL A 16 -30.93 0.39 -15.80
C VAL A 16 -31.02 -1.13 -15.61
N HIS A 17 -30.87 -1.86 -16.69
CA HIS A 17 -30.93 -3.32 -16.73
C HIS A 17 -29.89 -3.92 -15.79
N GLY A 18 -30.38 -4.80 -14.92
CA GLY A 18 -29.63 -5.47 -13.89
C GLY A 18 -28.58 -6.42 -14.46
N PHE A 19 -27.42 -6.35 -13.85
CA PHE A 19 -26.49 -7.47 -13.84
C PHE A 19 -27.11 -8.55 -12.95
N ALA A 20 -27.42 -9.70 -13.56
CA ALA A 20 -27.90 -10.85 -12.84
C ALA A 20 -26.82 -11.32 -11.86
N VAL A 21 -27.11 -11.16 -10.58
CA VAL A 21 -26.35 -11.81 -9.50
C VAL A 21 -26.79 -13.27 -9.51
N LEU A 22 -25.92 -14.15 -9.99
CA LEU A 22 -26.11 -15.59 -9.82
C LEU A 22 -25.94 -15.91 -8.33
N PRO A 23 -26.82 -16.75 -7.75
CA PRO A 23 -26.66 -17.18 -6.37
C PRO A 23 -25.39 -18.04 -6.26
N HIS A 24 -24.41 -17.56 -5.49
CA HIS A 24 -23.25 -18.37 -5.13
C HIS A 24 -23.72 -19.50 -4.21
N THR A 25 -23.69 -20.72 -4.74
CA THR A 25 -23.71 -21.92 -3.92
C THR A 25 -22.44 -21.90 -3.07
N ASN A 26 -22.60 -22.07 -1.75
CA ASN A 26 -21.53 -22.27 -0.78
C ASN A 26 -20.72 -23.53 -1.08
N SER A 27 -19.84 -23.49 -2.07
CA SER A 27 -18.75 -24.44 -2.16
C SER A 27 -17.54 -23.77 -1.50
N ARG A 28 -17.14 -24.28 -0.33
CA ARG A 28 -15.85 -23.99 0.27
C ARG A 28 -14.80 -24.07 -0.83
N ILE A 29 -14.12 -22.96 -1.15
CA ILE A 29 -12.97 -22.93 -2.04
C ILE A 29 -11.86 -23.70 -1.30
N SER A 30 -11.84 -25.01 -1.47
CA SER A 30 -10.93 -25.93 -0.78
C SER A 30 -9.61 -26.12 -1.54
N SER A 31 -9.30 -25.33 -2.56
CA SER A 31 -8.00 -25.41 -3.24
C SER A 31 -7.65 -24.13 -3.97
N ILE A 32 -6.86 -23.27 -3.33
CA ILE A 32 -6.05 -22.29 -4.04
C ILE A 32 -4.98 -23.11 -4.80
N PRO A 33 -4.79 -22.93 -6.12
CA PRO A 33 -3.79 -23.68 -6.88
C PRO A 33 -2.41 -23.55 -6.22
N ARG A 34 -1.79 -24.67 -5.89
CA ARG A 34 -0.41 -24.71 -5.40
C ARG A 34 0.51 -24.66 -6.62
N PHE A 35 1.10 -23.52 -6.90
CA PHE A 35 2.26 -23.46 -7.77
C PHE A 35 3.43 -24.15 -7.04
N SER A 36 3.84 -25.32 -7.48
CA SER A 36 5.01 -26.02 -6.96
C SER A 36 6.28 -25.26 -7.38
N GLN A 37 6.99 -24.71 -6.42
CA GLN A 37 8.37 -24.30 -6.61
C GLN A 37 9.25 -25.54 -6.46
N GLU A 38 9.76 -26.06 -7.57
CA GLU A 38 10.90 -26.98 -7.53
C GLU A 38 12.17 -26.17 -7.24
N SER A 39 12.66 -26.29 -6.02
CA SER A 39 14.00 -25.84 -5.65
C SER A 39 15.02 -26.85 -6.16
N LYS A 40 15.77 -26.53 -7.19
CA LYS A 40 16.97 -27.27 -7.56
C LYS A 40 18.07 -26.97 -6.55
N ASN A 41 18.38 -27.95 -5.72
CA ASN A 41 19.60 -27.97 -4.91
C ASN A 41 20.82 -28.04 -5.85
N ILE A 42 21.72 -27.06 -5.70
CA ILE A 42 23.05 -27.12 -6.32
C ILE A 42 24.02 -27.49 -5.20
N ASP A 43 24.62 -28.66 -5.35
CA ASP A 43 25.66 -29.15 -4.47
C ASP A 43 26.91 -28.26 -4.55
N VAL A 44 27.38 -27.80 -3.38
CA VAL A 44 28.65 -27.09 -3.26
C VAL A 44 29.77 -28.07 -3.02
N ALA A 45 30.60 -28.28 -4.02
CA ALA A 45 31.86 -28.97 -3.87
C ALA A 45 32.95 -28.02 -3.33
N SER A 46 33.61 -28.47 -2.26
CA SER A 46 34.76 -27.81 -1.64
C SER A 46 35.99 -27.87 -2.51
N THR A 47 36.67 -26.76 -2.74
CA THR A 47 38.11 -26.76 -3.12
C THR A 47 38.83 -25.56 -2.51
N GLN A 48 40.06 -25.83 -2.13
CA GLN A 48 41.03 -25.14 -1.32
C GLN A 48 41.61 -23.86 -1.93
N ASP A 49 42.05 -22.98 -1.01
CA ASP A 49 43.09 -21.94 -1.01
C ASP A 49 43.78 -21.56 -2.34
N ALA A 50 43.58 -20.29 -2.71
CA ALA A 50 44.60 -19.49 -3.40
C ALA A 50 44.34 -17.99 -3.05
N SER A 51 45.39 -17.35 -2.51
CA SER A 51 45.43 -15.92 -2.23
C SER A 51 45.37 -15.13 -3.54
N GLU A 52 44.24 -14.51 -3.82
CA GLU A 52 44.11 -13.54 -4.91
C GLU A 52 43.50 -12.23 -4.37
N SER A 53 44.08 -11.12 -4.87
CA SER A 53 43.67 -9.74 -4.63
C SER A 53 42.16 -9.54 -4.71
N GLU A 54 41.59 -8.84 -3.73
CA GLU A 54 40.16 -8.49 -3.71
C GLU A 54 39.74 -7.84 -5.04
N PRO A 55 38.78 -8.41 -5.77
CA PRO A 55 38.22 -7.73 -6.94
C PRO A 55 37.41 -6.53 -6.48
N GLU A 56 37.55 -5.41 -7.19
CA GLU A 56 36.70 -4.23 -7.04
C GLU A 56 35.20 -4.64 -6.99
N PRO A 57 34.38 -4.03 -6.12
CA PRO A 57 32.99 -4.39 -5.98
C PRO A 57 32.25 -4.14 -7.32
N THR A 58 31.98 -5.20 -8.02
CA THR A 58 31.11 -5.17 -9.20
C THR A 58 29.77 -4.55 -8.80
N LYS A 59 29.36 -3.48 -9.47
CA LYS A 59 28.04 -2.87 -9.32
C LYS A 59 26.99 -3.96 -9.43
N GLN A 60 26.47 -4.42 -8.31
CA GLN A 60 25.33 -5.33 -8.29
C GLN A 60 24.13 -4.56 -8.88
N THR A 61 23.82 -4.83 -10.13
CA THR A 61 22.60 -4.36 -10.76
C THR A 61 21.42 -4.97 -10.00
N TYR A 62 20.53 -4.12 -9.48
CA TYR A 62 19.30 -4.57 -8.84
C TYR A 62 18.42 -5.32 -9.85
N GLU A 63 18.40 -6.64 -9.76
CA GLU A 63 17.47 -7.45 -10.53
C GLU A 63 16.06 -7.28 -9.96
N ARG A 64 15.14 -6.81 -10.80
CA ARG A 64 13.74 -6.70 -10.41
C ARG A 64 13.18 -8.09 -10.13
N PRO A 65 12.56 -8.34 -8.97
CA PRO A 65 11.89 -9.60 -8.71
C PRO A 65 10.85 -9.93 -9.81
N GLN A 66 10.74 -11.19 -10.19
CA GLN A 66 9.82 -11.64 -11.26
C GLN A 66 8.36 -11.18 -11.03
N TRP A 67 7.90 -11.11 -9.79
CA TRP A 67 6.56 -10.62 -9.46
C TRP A 67 6.32 -9.14 -9.80
N MET A 68 7.36 -8.37 -10.08
CA MET A 68 7.24 -6.99 -10.60
C MET A 68 7.09 -6.95 -12.12
N SER A 69 7.23 -8.09 -12.81
CA SER A 69 7.09 -8.15 -14.25
C SER A 69 5.63 -7.96 -14.64
N CYS A 70 5.38 -7.09 -15.61
CA CYS A 70 4.07 -6.83 -16.17
C CYS A 70 4.17 -6.92 -17.69
N VAL A 71 3.34 -7.75 -18.28
CA VAL A 71 3.15 -7.85 -19.72
C VAL A 71 2.03 -6.90 -20.10
N ASN A 72 2.33 -5.93 -20.97
CA ASN A 72 1.33 -5.05 -21.58
C ASN A 72 1.10 -5.51 -23.01
N GLY A 73 -0.15 -5.57 -23.43
CA GLY A 73 -0.46 -5.96 -24.79
C GLY A 73 -1.91 -5.69 -25.15
N ILE A 74 -2.19 -5.68 -26.44
CA ILE A 74 -3.53 -5.40 -26.99
C ILE A 74 -4.17 -6.73 -27.39
N ALA A 75 -5.45 -6.91 -27.04
CA ALA A 75 -6.22 -8.07 -27.45
C ALA A 75 -6.28 -8.14 -28.98
N PRO A 76 -5.74 -9.21 -29.62
CA PRO A 76 -5.57 -9.25 -31.07
C PRO A 76 -6.90 -9.43 -31.83
N ARG A 77 -7.93 -9.90 -31.15
CA ARG A 77 -9.29 -10.12 -31.71
C ARG A 77 -10.33 -10.10 -30.59
N THR A 78 -11.56 -9.84 -30.97
CA THR A 78 -12.71 -10.04 -30.08
C THR A 78 -12.83 -11.53 -29.75
N GLY A 79 -12.95 -11.85 -28.47
CA GLY A 79 -13.03 -13.23 -28.00
C GLY A 79 -12.83 -13.38 -26.51
N SER A 80 -12.53 -14.59 -26.10
CA SER A 80 -12.36 -14.93 -24.68
C SER A 80 -11.09 -14.32 -24.09
N LEU A 81 -11.21 -13.69 -22.91
CA LEU A 81 -10.12 -13.06 -22.18
C LEU A 81 -8.98 -14.05 -21.86
N ASN A 82 -9.31 -15.28 -21.43
CA ASN A 82 -8.29 -16.27 -21.09
C ASN A 82 -7.39 -16.65 -22.28
N HIS A 83 -7.95 -16.73 -23.51
CA HIS A 83 -7.15 -16.94 -24.71
C HIS A 83 -6.24 -15.74 -25.02
N ALA A 84 -6.72 -14.51 -24.82
CA ALA A 84 -5.90 -13.32 -25.00
C ALA A 84 -4.75 -13.27 -23.97
N VAL A 85 -5.05 -13.57 -22.70
CA VAL A 85 -4.06 -13.63 -21.61
C VAL A 85 -3.02 -14.72 -21.89
N SER A 86 -3.47 -15.94 -22.25
CA SER A 86 -2.59 -17.07 -22.60
C SER A 86 -1.61 -16.68 -23.71
N LYS A 87 -2.11 -16.05 -24.77
CA LYS A 87 -1.27 -15.65 -25.91
C LYS A 87 -0.30 -14.50 -25.59
N LEU A 88 -0.76 -13.50 -24.84
CA LEU A 88 0.05 -12.31 -24.54
C LEU A 88 1.12 -12.57 -23.48
N ALA A 89 0.81 -13.40 -22.49
CA ALA A 89 1.73 -13.71 -21.39
C ALA A 89 2.54 -15.00 -21.62
N ASP A 90 2.31 -15.70 -22.75
CA ASP A 90 2.93 -17.00 -23.07
C ASP A 90 2.74 -18.04 -21.95
N VAL A 91 1.50 -18.20 -21.51
CA VAL A 91 1.10 -19.15 -20.47
C VAL A 91 0.00 -20.10 -20.97
N SER A 92 -0.16 -21.26 -20.30
CA SER A 92 -1.28 -22.16 -20.63
C SER A 92 -2.65 -21.51 -20.39
N LEU A 93 -3.72 -22.09 -20.97
CA LEU A 93 -5.09 -21.62 -20.70
C LEU A 93 -5.49 -21.80 -19.24
N GLU A 94 -5.02 -22.84 -18.59
CA GLU A 94 -5.24 -23.09 -17.16
C GLU A 94 -4.57 -22.00 -16.33
N GLN A 95 -3.29 -21.71 -16.57
CA GLN A 95 -2.59 -20.61 -15.93
C GLN A 95 -3.24 -19.25 -16.20
N ALA A 96 -3.74 -19.01 -17.42
CA ALA A 96 -4.45 -17.78 -17.76
C ALA A 96 -5.74 -17.63 -16.93
N ASN A 97 -6.48 -18.72 -16.70
CA ASN A 97 -7.67 -18.72 -15.84
C ASN A 97 -7.27 -18.43 -14.37
N ASP A 98 -6.18 -19.03 -13.88
CA ASP A 98 -5.67 -18.77 -12.53
C ASP A 98 -5.23 -17.31 -12.35
N LEU A 99 -4.56 -16.73 -13.35
CA LEU A 99 -4.17 -15.31 -13.34
C LEU A 99 -5.40 -14.38 -13.29
N ILE A 100 -6.46 -14.70 -14.02
CA ILE A 100 -7.73 -13.96 -13.96
C ILE A 100 -8.35 -14.14 -12.57
N ALA A 101 -8.45 -15.37 -12.08
CA ALA A 101 -9.09 -15.67 -10.80
C ALA A 101 -8.40 -15.01 -9.62
N ILE A 102 -7.06 -14.95 -9.59
CA ILE A 102 -6.30 -14.27 -8.53
C ILE A 102 -6.32 -12.74 -8.68
N GLY A 103 -6.81 -12.24 -9.81
CA GLY A 103 -6.87 -10.81 -10.13
C GLY A 103 -5.54 -10.22 -10.58
N ALA A 104 -4.74 -10.99 -11.28
CA ALA A 104 -3.47 -10.56 -11.89
C ALA A 104 -3.66 -9.92 -13.27
N VAL A 105 -4.90 -9.82 -13.75
CA VAL A 105 -5.24 -9.30 -15.08
C VAL A 105 -6.06 -8.01 -14.95
N TRP A 106 -5.65 -7.00 -15.70
CA TRP A 106 -6.31 -5.71 -15.78
C TRP A 106 -6.61 -5.39 -17.23
N ALA A 107 -7.81 -4.88 -17.49
CA ALA A 107 -8.22 -4.43 -18.82
C ALA A 107 -8.50 -2.92 -18.78
N LYS A 108 -8.04 -2.20 -19.80
CA LYS A 108 -8.43 -0.81 -20.03
C LYS A 108 -9.89 -0.83 -20.47
N MET A 109 -10.76 -0.33 -19.64
CA MET A 109 -12.17 -0.18 -19.98
C MET A 109 -12.30 1.06 -20.86
N ASP A 110 -13.06 0.94 -21.94
CA ASP A 110 -13.36 2.08 -22.81
C ASP A 110 -14.07 3.16 -22.01
N VAL A 111 -13.32 4.22 -21.75
CA VAL A 111 -13.82 5.49 -21.27
C VAL A 111 -13.39 6.47 -22.33
N LEU A 112 -14.26 7.39 -22.69
CA LEU A 112 -14.09 8.46 -23.68
C LEU A 112 -12.64 8.70 -24.09
N THR A 113 -12.31 8.61 -25.34
CA THR A 113 -11.01 8.97 -25.88
C THR A 113 -10.66 10.40 -25.49
N GLU A 114 -9.38 10.80 -25.52
CA GLU A 114 -9.00 12.21 -25.30
C GLU A 114 -9.84 13.16 -26.17
N ASP A 115 -10.11 12.77 -27.41
CA ASP A 115 -10.94 13.51 -28.36
C ASP A 115 -12.40 13.59 -27.90
N GLU A 116 -12.95 12.50 -27.37
CA GLU A 116 -14.33 12.48 -26.82
C GLU A 116 -14.45 13.26 -25.52
N VAL A 117 -13.41 13.31 -24.68
CA VAL A 117 -13.33 14.20 -23.51
C VAL A 117 -13.21 15.64 -23.95
N LEU A 118 -12.38 15.92 -24.94
CA LEU A 118 -12.23 17.23 -25.57
C LEU A 118 -13.50 17.65 -26.30
N ASP A 119 -14.17 16.76 -27.00
CA ASP A 119 -15.44 17.03 -27.71
C ASP A 119 -16.62 17.31 -26.76
N GLN A 120 -16.68 16.66 -25.61
CA GLN A 120 -17.66 17.00 -24.56
C GLN A 120 -17.43 18.40 -23.96
N TYR A 121 -16.20 18.91 -24.05
CA TYR A 121 -15.79 20.23 -23.55
C TYR A 121 -15.49 21.26 -24.65
N ASN A 122 -15.75 20.94 -25.92
CA ASN A 122 -15.54 21.81 -27.09
C ASN A 122 -16.47 23.03 -27.16
N GLY A 123 -16.72 23.69 -26.02
CA GLY A 123 -17.07 25.09 -26.02
C GLY A 123 -15.87 26.03 -26.08
N VAL A 124 -14.63 25.52 -26.03
CA VAL A 124 -13.41 26.32 -25.97
C VAL A 124 -12.59 26.08 -27.24
N SER A 125 -12.71 27.04 -28.16
CA SER A 125 -11.94 27.09 -29.42
C SER A 125 -10.44 27.01 -29.19
N GLY A 126 -9.79 26.13 -29.94
CA GLY A 126 -8.39 25.81 -30.02
C GLY A 126 -7.37 26.88 -29.66
N THR A 127 -6.34 26.45 -28.95
CA THR A 127 -5.07 27.07 -28.53
C THR A 127 -4.88 27.42 -27.07
N ALA A 128 -5.86 27.31 -26.20
CA ALA A 128 -5.63 27.44 -24.76
C ALA A 128 -5.07 26.14 -24.20
N LYS A 129 -3.92 26.19 -23.49
CA LYS A 129 -3.48 25.07 -22.65
C LYS A 129 -4.63 24.71 -21.71
N ILE A 130 -5.11 23.48 -21.78
CA ILE A 130 -6.09 22.96 -20.84
C ILE A 130 -5.49 23.12 -19.45
N THR A 131 -6.15 23.94 -18.63
CA THR A 131 -5.77 24.11 -17.25
C THR A 131 -6.54 23.10 -16.39
N TYR A 132 -6.07 22.88 -15.18
CA TYR A 132 -6.76 21.99 -14.24
C TYR A 132 -8.23 22.42 -13.98
N ALA A 133 -8.53 23.71 -14.06
CA ALA A 133 -9.88 24.25 -13.91
C ALA A 133 -10.84 23.81 -15.04
N ASP A 134 -10.30 23.42 -16.18
CA ASP A 134 -11.05 23.03 -17.36
C ASP A 134 -11.45 21.54 -17.36
N LEU A 135 -11.01 20.78 -16.34
CA LEU A 135 -11.30 19.34 -16.22
C LEU A 135 -12.68 19.07 -15.59
N PRO A 136 -13.31 17.91 -15.87
CA PRO A 136 -14.62 17.56 -15.30
C PRO A 136 -14.65 17.63 -13.76
N VAL A 137 -15.76 18.12 -13.20
CA VAL A 137 -15.95 18.23 -11.74
C VAL A 137 -15.72 16.89 -11.01
N ALA A 138 -16.06 15.77 -11.62
CA ALA A 138 -15.79 14.44 -11.08
C ALA A 138 -14.28 14.18 -10.88
N TRP A 139 -13.42 14.80 -11.68
CA TRP A 139 -11.97 14.70 -11.56
C TRP A 139 -11.41 15.60 -10.47
N HIS A 140 -12.06 16.74 -10.24
CA HIS A 140 -11.75 17.63 -9.10
C HIS A 140 -12.09 17.00 -7.76
N SER A 141 -13.22 16.27 -7.66
CA SER A 141 -13.63 15.60 -6.43
C SER A 141 -12.67 14.50 -5.98
N ASP A 142 -12.10 13.76 -6.93
CA ASP A 142 -11.11 12.72 -6.67
C ASP A 142 -9.78 13.29 -6.14
N ARG A 143 -9.41 14.50 -6.57
CA ARG A 143 -8.26 15.25 -6.06
C ARG A 143 -8.48 15.74 -4.63
N LEU A 144 -9.63 16.34 -4.35
CA LEU A 144 -9.96 16.86 -3.02
C LEU A 144 -10.01 15.76 -1.96
N GLN A 145 -10.47 14.56 -2.33
CA GLN A 145 -10.51 13.41 -1.42
C GLN A 145 -9.12 12.89 -1.05
N ARG A 146 -8.09 13.11 -1.89
CA ARG A 146 -6.74 12.56 -1.71
C ARG A 146 -5.70 13.55 -1.22
N GLY A 147 -6.00 14.85 -1.17
CA GLY A 147 -5.03 15.88 -0.84
C GLY A 147 -3.91 15.98 -1.88
N ASP A 148 -4.24 15.72 -3.16
CA ASP A 148 -3.33 15.86 -4.29
C ASP A 148 -2.96 17.33 -4.47
N ASN A 149 -1.73 17.61 -4.90
CA ASN A 149 -1.19 18.96 -5.01
C ASN A 149 -1.81 19.74 -6.18
N GLU A 150 -2.05 21.04 -5.97
CA GLU A 150 -2.54 21.95 -7.02
C GLU A 150 -1.55 22.19 -8.17
N ASP A 151 -0.28 21.79 -7.99
CA ASP A 151 0.82 22.00 -8.95
C ASP A 151 1.21 20.71 -9.68
N GLU A 152 0.34 19.67 -9.73
CA GLU A 152 0.59 18.50 -10.54
C GLU A 152 0.60 18.89 -12.03
N ASP A 153 1.63 18.48 -12.77
CA ASP A 153 1.69 18.68 -14.21
C ASP A 153 0.48 18.01 -14.87
N VAL A 154 -0.16 18.71 -15.81
CA VAL A 154 -1.33 18.20 -16.54
C VAL A 154 -1.03 16.86 -17.19
N ASP A 155 0.18 16.68 -17.76
CA ASP A 155 0.60 15.43 -18.38
C ASP A 155 0.74 14.30 -17.35
N ASP A 156 1.32 14.57 -16.17
CA ASP A 156 1.39 13.59 -15.06
C ASP A 156 0.00 13.25 -14.52
N PHE A 157 -0.91 14.23 -14.47
CA PHE A 157 -2.30 14.01 -14.08
C PHE A 157 -3.04 13.13 -15.10
N ILE A 158 -2.94 13.46 -16.40
CA ILE A 158 -3.55 12.68 -17.48
C ILE A 158 -3.00 11.25 -17.47
N ALA A 159 -1.68 11.06 -17.38
CA ALA A 159 -1.06 9.73 -17.30
C ALA A 159 -1.55 8.93 -16.09
N ARG A 160 -1.75 9.60 -14.96
CA ARG A 160 -2.31 8.99 -13.75
C ARG A 160 -3.77 8.62 -13.93
N MET A 161 -4.58 9.48 -14.53
CA MET A 161 -5.99 9.19 -14.82
C MET A 161 -6.13 8.07 -15.86
N GLU A 162 -5.28 8.05 -16.87
CA GLU A 162 -5.22 6.94 -17.83
C GLU A 162 -4.84 5.61 -17.16
N SER A 163 -3.92 5.62 -16.18
CA SER A 163 -3.59 4.42 -15.43
C SER A 163 -4.78 3.89 -14.63
N ARG A 164 -5.72 4.74 -14.22
CA ARG A 164 -6.96 4.39 -13.51
C ARG A 164 -8.05 3.82 -14.41
N ARG A 165 -7.93 3.96 -15.72
CA ARG A 165 -8.85 3.33 -16.68
C ARG A 165 -8.74 1.82 -16.66
N TYR A 166 -7.62 1.27 -16.19
CA TYR A 166 -7.48 -0.17 -16.04
C TYR A 166 -8.28 -0.65 -14.85
N LYS A 167 -9.23 -1.53 -15.12
CA LYS A 167 -10.00 -2.26 -14.10
C LYS A 167 -9.51 -3.69 -14.02
N ARG A 168 -9.42 -4.19 -12.81
CA ARG A 168 -9.10 -5.58 -12.54
C ARG A 168 -10.23 -6.47 -13.06
N VAL A 169 -9.88 -7.51 -13.79
CA VAL A 169 -10.83 -8.51 -14.26
C VAL A 169 -10.64 -9.78 -13.43
N MET A 170 -11.75 -10.25 -12.82
CA MET A 170 -11.74 -11.35 -11.85
C MET A 170 -12.45 -12.59 -12.35
N SER A 171 -13.08 -12.54 -13.52
CA SER A 171 -13.81 -13.65 -14.11
C SER A 171 -13.54 -13.72 -15.60
N PRO A 172 -13.59 -14.93 -16.18
CA PRO A 172 -13.55 -15.09 -17.63
C PRO A 172 -14.67 -14.29 -18.28
N SER A 173 -14.32 -13.51 -19.28
CA SER A 173 -15.25 -12.63 -20.00
C SER A 173 -14.88 -12.56 -21.47
N THR A 174 -15.79 -12.06 -22.29
CA THR A 174 -15.47 -11.68 -23.67
C THR A 174 -14.92 -10.28 -23.68
N ILE A 175 -13.82 -10.07 -24.39
CA ILE A 175 -13.19 -8.76 -24.60
C ILE A 175 -13.18 -8.38 -26.06
N ALA A 176 -13.26 -7.09 -26.35
CA ALA A 176 -13.18 -6.57 -27.71
C ALA A 176 -11.74 -6.63 -28.24
N SER A 177 -11.61 -6.73 -29.58
CA SER A 177 -10.34 -6.47 -30.25
C SER A 177 -9.86 -5.05 -29.95
N GLY A 178 -8.58 -4.87 -29.75
CA GLY A 178 -8.02 -3.57 -29.37
C GLY A 178 -8.00 -3.26 -27.88
N THR A 179 -8.67 -4.07 -27.02
CA THR A 179 -8.62 -3.89 -25.56
C THR A 179 -7.18 -4.01 -25.06
N ASP A 180 -6.69 -2.98 -24.37
CA ASP A 180 -5.37 -2.96 -23.76
C ASP A 180 -5.39 -3.72 -22.43
N LEU A 181 -4.46 -4.65 -22.26
CA LEU A 181 -4.34 -5.55 -21.11
C LEU A 181 -3.02 -5.34 -20.39
N ARG A 182 -3.08 -5.40 -19.06
CA ARG A 182 -1.92 -5.55 -18.17
C ARG A 182 -2.01 -6.89 -17.45
N ILE A 183 -1.01 -7.71 -17.62
CA ILE A 183 -0.97 -9.08 -17.10
C ILE A 183 0.26 -9.22 -16.22
N TYR A 184 0.09 -9.74 -15.02
CA TYR A 184 1.19 -10.07 -14.11
C TYR A 184 1.35 -11.59 -14.11
N PRO A 185 2.26 -12.16 -14.94
CA PRO A 185 2.38 -13.60 -15.11
C PRO A 185 2.93 -14.32 -13.88
N PHE A 186 3.59 -13.59 -12.97
CA PHE A 186 4.12 -14.11 -11.70
C PHE A 186 3.46 -13.42 -10.52
N PRO A 187 2.23 -13.80 -10.13
CA PRO A 187 1.51 -13.16 -9.03
C PRO A 187 2.29 -13.26 -7.72
N ARG A 188 2.44 -12.14 -7.03
CA ARG A 188 3.06 -12.13 -5.71
C ARG A 188 2.18 -12.88 -4.72
N ARG A 189 2.79 -13.80 -3.96
CA ARG A 189 2.11 -14.56 -2.92
C ARG A 189 2.51 -14.04 -1.55
N PHE A 190 1.57 -14.10 -0.61
CA PHE A 190 1.75 -13.61 0.75
C PHE A 190 1.41 -14.72 1.75
N PRO A 191 2.39 -15.57 2.14
CA PRO A 191 2.16 -16.69 3.06
C PRO A 191 1.50 -16.28 4.37
N ALA A 192 1.75 -15.06 4.85
CA ALA A 192 1.12 -14.50 6.05
C ALA A 192 -0.42 -14.30 5.92
N ALA A 193 -0.99 -14.52 4.73
CA ALA A 193 -2.44 -14.46 4.53
C ALA A 193 -3.19 -15.51 5.37
N LYS A 194 -2.59 -16.67 5.60
CA LYS A 194 -3.15 -17.75 6.42
C LYS A 194 -3.15 -17.44 7.93
N ASP A 195 -2.29 -16.50 8.35
CA ASP A 195 -2.10 -16.14 9.76
C ASP A 195 -3.09 -15.05 10.22
N LEU A 196 -3.92 -14.51 9.32
CA LEU A 196 -5.01 -13.59 9.64
C LEU A 196 -6.33 -14.37 9.67
N ASP A 197 -6.69 -14.87 10.84
CA ASP A 197 -7.90 -15.64 11.15
C ASP A 197 -8.65 -15.02 12.36
N ASP A 198 -9.70 -15.68 12.84
CA ASP A 198 -10.53 -15.20 13.94
C ASP A 198 -9.75 -14.92 15.25
N SER A 199 -8.60 -15.58 15.47
CA SER A 199 -7.73 -15.31 16.63
C SER A 199 -7.12 -13.90 16.61
N LYS A 200 -7.13 -13.25 15.44
CA LYS A 200 -6.62 -11.90 15.22
C LYS A 200 -7.71 -10.82 15.27
N LEU A 201 -8.95 -11.18 15.59
CA LEU A 201 -10.02 -10.21 15.75
C LEU A 201 -9.83 -9.44 17.08
N LEU A 202 -9.69 -8.12 16.99
CA LEU A 202 -9.50 -7.24 18.16
C LEU A 202 -10.79 -6.54 18.58
N HIS A 203 -11.66 -6.26 17.63
CA HIS A 203 -12.94 -5.60 17.86
C HIS A 203 -13.88 -5.83 16.69
N GLU A 204 -15.15 -6.00 17.00
CA GLU A 204 -16.25 -6.00 16.04
C GLU A 204 -17.47 -5.29 16.64
N ASP A 205 -18.06 -4.40 15.86
CA ASP A 205 -19.37 -3.82 16.10
C ASP A 205 -20.20 -3.77 14.81
N THR A 206 -21.32 -3.07 14.79
CA THR A 206 -22.18 -2.94 13.61
C THR A 206 -21.53 -2.19 12.44
N THR A 207 -20.46 -1.44 12.69
CA THR A 207 -19.83 -0.53 11.71
C THR A 207 -18.41 -0.94 11.36
N PHE A 208 -17.64 -1.39 12.37
CA PHE A 208 -16.21 -1.63 12.23
C PHE A 208 -15.80 -3.05 12.58
N VAL A 209 -14.72 -3.49 11.92
CA VAL A 209 -13.93 -4.67 12.29
C VAL A 209 -12.49 -4.20 12.45
N ILE A 210 -11.86 -4.52 13.58
CA ILE A 210 -10.46 -4.21 13.83
C ILE A 210 -9.71 -5.51 14.03
N VAL A 211 -8.60 -5.66 13.29
CA VAL A 211 -7.79 -6.87 13.32
C VAL A 211 -6.34 -6.58 13.67
N ASP A 212 -5.67 -7.58 14.25
CA ASP A 212 -4.21 -7.60 14.42
C ASP A 212 -3.57 -8.18 13.16
N LYS A 213 -3.25 -7.30 12.21
CA LYS A 213 -2.67 -7.70 10.94
C LYS A 213 -1.29 -8.34 11.16
N PRO A 214 -1.04 -9.58 10.70
CA PRO A 214 0.30 -10.15 10.76
C PRO A 214 1.29 -9.34 9.90
N PRO A 215 2.57 -9.34 10.25
CA PRO A 215 3.58 -8.72 9.40
C PRO A 215 3.70 -9.50 8.08
N MET A 216 4.24 -8.86 7.04
CA MET A 216 4.39 -9.37 5.68
C MET A 216 3.09 -9.61 4.91
N LEU A 217 1.93 -9.31 5.49
CA LEU A 217 0.66 -9.24 4.79
C LEU A 217 0.39 -7.79 4.33
N PRO A 218 0.12 -7.54 3.03
CA PRO A 218 -0.24 -6.20 2.57
C PRO A 218 -1.61 -5.78 3.14
N THR A 219 -1.74 -4.50 3.45
CA THR A 219 -3.02 -3.93 3.89
C THR A 219 -3.98 -3.77 2.70
N GLN A 220 -3.46 -3.39 1.54
CA GLN A 220 -4.23 -3.19 0.30
C GLN A 220 -3.94 -4.31 -0.69
N PRO A 221 -4.86 -4.59 -1.65
CA PRO A 221 -4.58 -5.52 -2.74
C PRO A 221 -3.30 -5.15 -3.49
N ASP A 222 -2.46 -6.13 -3.76
CA ASP A 222 -1.34 -6.00 -4.68
C ASP A 222 -1.83 -5.97 -6.13
N ALA A 223 -1.07 -5.38 -7.04
CA ALA A 223 -1.46 -5.31 -8.45
C ALA A 223 -1.65 -6.69 -9.07
N SER A 224 -0.89 -7.67 -8.62
CA SER A 224 -0.92 -9.05 -9.12
C SER A 224 -1.77 -10.01 -8.29
N ASN A 225 -2.24 -9.59 -7.09
CA ASN A 225 -2.98 -10.45 -6.18
C ASN A 225 -4.06 -9.66 -5.42
N TYR A 226 -5.32 -10.02 -5.66
CA TYR A 226 -6.48 -9.34 -5.07
C TYR A 226 -6.88 -9.90 -3.71
N PHE A 227 -6.57 -11.15 -3.42
CA PHE A 227 -7.11 -11.85 -2.25
C PHE A 227 -6.20 -11.79 -1.03
N GLU A 228 -4.90 -12.02 -1.21
CA GLU A 228 -3.95 -12.09 -0.10
C GLU A 228 -3.56 -10.69 0.41
N ASN A 229 -4.49 -10.06 1.10
CA ASN A 229 -4.35 -8.76 1.77
C ASN A 229 -5.36 -8.65 2.90
N CYS A 230 -5.24 -7.64 3.74
CA CYS A 230 -6.02 -7.54 4.97
C CYS A 230 -7.55 -7.68 4.76
N PRO A 231 -8.24 -6.86 3.92
CA PRO A 231 -9.67 -7.06 3.65
C PRO A 231 -10.02 -8.41 3.01
N GLY A 232 -9.14 -8.92 2.15
CA GLY A 232 -9.36 -10.20 1.49
C GLY A 232 -9.31 -11.36 2.48
N CYS A 233 -8.30 -11.39 3.34
CA CYS A 233 -8.17 -12.43 4.37
C CYS A 233 -9.31 -12.34 5.40
N VAL A 234 -9.72 -11.13 5.81
CA VAL A 234 -10.87 -10.95 6.70
C VAL A 234 -12.16 -11.50 6.07
N ALA A 235 -12.35 -11.28 4.75
CA ALA A 235 -13.51 -11.80 4.03
C ALA A 235 -13.50 -13.32 3.84
N THR A 236 -12.33 -13.95 3.77
CA THR A 236 -12.20 -15.39 3.48
C THR A 236 -11.95 -16.26 4.70
N ASN A 237 -11.26 -15.75 5.70
CA ASN A 237 -10.78 -16.52 6.86
C ASN A 237 -11.56 -16.21 8.13
N MET A 238 -12.35 -15.13 8.14
CA MET A 238 -13.11 -14.66 9.30
C MET A 238 -14.58 -14.43 8.90
N GLY A 239 -15.43 -14.28 9.90
CA GLY A 239 -16.82 -13.94 9.67
C GLY A 239 -17.75 -15.14 9.49
N PRO A 240 -18.99 -14.97 8.93
CA PRO A 240 -19.45 -13.79 8.20
C PRO A 240 -19.75 -12.59 9.09
N PHE A 241 -19.51 -11.38 8.58
CA PHE A 241 -19.88 -10.13 9.25
C PHE A 241 -21.18 -9.58 8.67
N THR A 242 -21.95 -8.86 9.48
CA THR A 242 -23.15 -8.12 9.03
C THR A 242 -22.98 -6.64 9.33
N ASN A 243 -23.49 -5.77 8.44
CA ASN A 243 -23.51 -4.32 8.63
C ASN A 243 -24.73 -3.90 9.48
N LEU A 244 -24.88 -2.59 9.71
CA LEU A 244 -25.99 -2.03 10.49
C LEU A 244 -27.37 -2.31 9.86
N ALA A 245 -27.45 -2.48 8.54
CA ALA A 245 -28.67 -2.82 7.82
C ALA A 245 -29.01 -4.31 7.89
N GLY A 246 -28.12 -5.15 8.41
CA GLY A 246 -28.27 -6.62 8.43
C GLY A 246 -27.75 -7.33 7.19
N ASP A 247 -27.12 -6.61 6.26
CA ASP A 247 -26.56 -7.20 5.04
C ASP A 247 -25.25 -7.94 5.35
N ILE A 248 -25.03 -9.06 4.67
CA ILE A 248 -23.76 -9.79 4.75
C ILE A 248 -22.66 -8.98 4.06
N VAL A 249 -21.59 -8.70 4.79
CA VAL A 249 -20.41 -8.00 4.30
C VAL A 249 -19.53 -8.96 3.52
N GLN A 250 -19.59 -8.88 2.20
CA GLN A 250 -18.78 -9.72 1.32
C GLN A 250 -17.28 -9.43 1.45
N ARG A 251 -16.90 -8.17 1.61
CA ARG A 251 -15.54 -7.72 1.78
C ARG A 251 -15.52 -6.37 2.51
N PRO A 252 -14.93 -6.28 3.70
CA PRO A 252 -14.87 -5.03 4.42
C PRO A 252 -13.94 -4.02 3.75
N LEU A 253 -14.19 -2.73 4.00
CA LEU A 253 -13.50 -1.60 3.39
C LEU A 253 -12.37 -1.10 4.29
N LEU A 254 -11.23 -0.77 3.72
CA LEU A 254 -10.10 -0.21 4.48
C LEU A 254 -10.38 1.22 4.96
N CYS A 255 -10.23 1.46 6.24
CA CYS A 255 -10.26 2.81 6.82
C CYS A 255 -8.88 3.49 6.81
N HIS A 256 -7.81 2.72 6.97
CA HIS A 256 -6.43 3.19 6.88
C HIS A 256 -5.49 2.05 6.50
N ARG A 257 -4.22 2.35 6.35
CA ARG A 257 -3.21 1.36 5.97
C ARG A 257 -1.99 1.41 6.91
N VAL A 258 -1.34 0.26 7.03
CA VAL A 258 0.02 0.10 7.54
C VAL A 258 0.86 -0.61 6.48
N ASP A 259 2.17 -0.51 6.55
CA ASP A 259 3.05 -1.16 5.57
C ASP A 259 2.97 -2.70 5.69
N SER A 260 3.28 -3.43 4.61
CA SER A 260 3.20 -4.90 4.64
C SER A 260 4.10 -5.52 5.70
N CYS A 261 5.33 -5.01 5.86
CA CYS A 261 6.30 -5.49 6.85
C CYS A 261 5.96 -5.11 8.31
N VAL A 262 4.92 -4.30 8.54
CA VAL A 262 4.46 -3.84 9.86
C VAL A 262 3.27 -4.67 10.31
N SER A 263 3.24 -5.07 11.58
CA SER A 263 2.11 -5.76 12.21
C SER A 263 1.18 -4.80 12.96
N GLY A 264 0.04 -5.31 13.45
CA GLY A 264 -0.80 -4.61 14.40
C GLY A 264 -2.13 -4.10 13.88
N CYS A 265 -2.74 -3.19 14.62
CA CYS A 265 -4.12 -2.74 14.45
C CYS A 265 -4.41 -2.18 13.06
N VAL A 266 -5.36 -2.79 12.35
CA VAL A 266 -5.95 -2.28 11.11
C VAL A 266 -7.46 -2.19 11.27
N VAL A 267 -8.04 -1.02 11.00
CA VAL A 267 -9.48 -0.77 11.03
C VAL A 267 -10.05 -0.95 9.64
N LEU A 268 -11.09 -1.75 9.58
CA LEU A 268 -11.93 -1.99 8.42
C LEU A 268 -13.35 -1.52 8.74
N SER A 269 -14.07 -1.05 7.75
CA SER A 269 -15.48 -0.71 7.84
C SER A 269 -16.32 -1.77 7.14
N LYS A 270 -17.51 -2.02 7.68
CA LYS A 270 -18.48 -2.94 7.09
C LYS A 270 -19.21 -2.34 5.89
N ASP A 271 -19.22 -1.00 5.76
CA ASP A 271 -19.85 -0.26 4.67
C ASP A 271 -19.13 1.09 4.39
N GLU A 272 -19.60 1.78 3.36
CA GLU A 272 -19.07 3.10 2.95
C GLU A 272 -19.35 4.20 3.98
N ASN A 273 -20.46 4.11 4.70
CA ASN A 273 -20.82 5.10 5.73
C ASN A 273 -19.82 5.07 6.88
N GLY A 274 -19.49 3.88 7.38
CA GLY A 274 -18.47 3.72 8.42
C GLY A 274 -17.10 4.18 7.95
N GLN A 275 -16.73 3.90 6.69
CA GLN A 275 -15.48 4.41 6.11
C GLN A 275 -15.47 5.95 6.06
N ALA A 276 -16.59 6.59 5.71
CA ALA A 276 -16.73 8.05 5.70
C ALA A 276 -16.63 8.62 7.12
N VAL A 277 -17.26 7.98 8.12
CA VAL A 277 -17.18 8.36 9.54
C VAL A 277 -15.72 8.31 10.02
N PHE A 278 -15.02 7.20 9.77
CA PHE A 278 -13.61 7.08 10.16
C PHE A 278 -12.74 8.15 9.49
N SER A 279 -12.93 8.40 8.19
CA SER A 279 -12.21 9.42 7.44
C SER A 279 -12.45 10.82 8.00
N LYS A 280 -13.68 11.13 8.44
CA LYS A 280 -14.01 12.38 9.13
C LYS A 280 -13.26 12.50 10.46
N LEU A 281 -13.31 11.47 11.31
CA LEU A 281 -12.59 11.45 12.58
C LEU A 281 -11.09 11.61 12.40
N GLN A 282 -10.53 11.02 11.35
CA GLN A 282 -9.10 11.16 11.04
C GLN A 282 -8.74 12.60 10.61
N ARG A 283 -9.56 13.26 9.77
CA ARG A 283 -9.35 14.67 9.41
C ARG A 283 -9.46 15.60 10.63
N GLU A 284 -10.38 15.30 11.54
CA GLU A 284 -10.57 16.04 12.80
C GLU A 284 -9.52 15.70 13.88
N ARG A 285 -8.51 14.86 13.57
CA ARG A 285 -7.47 14.40 14.50
C ARG A 285 -8.01 13.70 15.75
N LYS A 286 -9.19 13.10 15.64
CA LYS A 286 -9.84 12.32 16.72
C LYS A 286 -9.43 10.85 16.71
N VAL A 287 -8.68 10.40 15.74
CA VAL A 287 -8.07 9.06 15.69
C VAL A 287 -6.68 9.14 16.30
N LYS A 288 -6.45 8.44 17.41
CA LYS A 288 -5.14 8.33 18.06
C LYS A 288 -4.52 7.00 17.68
N LYS A 289 -3.27 7.02 17.24
CA LYS A 289 -2.50 5.83 16.83
C LYS A 289 -1.20 5.78 17.64
N VAL A 290 -0.97 4.65 18.28
CA VAL A 290 0.24 4.39 19.05
C VAL A 290 0.99 3.23 18.39
N TYR A 291 2.28 3.39 18.20
CA TYR A 291 3.19 2.39 17.67
C TYR A 291 4.21 1.98 18.72
N LYS A 292 4.67 0.74 18.62
CA LYS A 292 5.88 0.26 19.28
C LYS A 292 6.93 0.05 18.20
N ALA A 293 8.15 0.57 18.43
CA ALA A 293 9.24 0.47 17.48
C ALA A 293 10.53 0.06 18.22
N VAL A 294 11.25 -0.92 17.70
CA VAL A 294 12.53 -1.34 18.28
C VAL A 294 13.68 -0.80 17.44
N THR A 295 14.65 -0.22 18.13
CA THR A 295 15.84 0.41 17.54
C THR A 295 17.10 -0.01 18.30
N LYS A 296 18.28 0.08 17.68
CA LYS A 296 19.59 -0.15 18.34
C LYS A 296 20.05 1.05 19.16
N THR A 297 19.63 2.25 18.78
CA THR A 297 19.88 3.51 19.49
C THR A 297 18.56 4.02 20.05
N PRO A 298 18.55 4.62 21.28
CA PRO A 298 17.33 5.18 21.82
C PRO A 298 16.86 6.34 20.96
N ALA A 299 15.58 6.34 20.55
CA ALA A 299 15.00 7.47 19.86
C ALA A 299 14.84 8.66 20.82
N PRO A 300 15.18 9.90 20.41
CA PRO A 300 15.01 11.07 21.24
C PRO A 300 13.56 11.25 21.68
N VAL A 301 13.31 11.30 23.00
CA VAL A 301 11.98 11.51 23.57
C VAL A 301 11.50 12.93 23.30
N GLY A 302 10.22 13.09 22.90
CA GLY A 302 9.61 14.37 22.64
C GLY A 302 8.82 14.44 21.35
N LEU A 303 8.37 15.66 21.04
CA LEU A 303 7.63 15.95 19.82
C LEU A 303 8.58 16.29 18.67
N HIS A 304 8.47 15.54 17.58
CA HIS A 304 9.29 15.73 16.39
C HIS A 304 8.43 16.22 15.24
N VAL A 305 8.89 17.27 14.57
CA VAL A 305 8.24 17.87 13.41
C VAL A 305 9.22 17.84 12.25
N HIS A 306 8.88 17.10 11.22
CA HIS A 306 9.67 16.99 10.00
C HIS A 306 8.82 17.33 8.78
N TRP A 307 9.49 17.54 7.66
CA TRP A 307 8.85 17.75 6.38
C TRP A 307 9.20 16.58 5.46
N MET A 308 8.19 15.92 4.91
CA MET A 308 8.38 14.81 3.99
C MET A 308 7.96 15.21 2.59
N TRP A 309 8.73 14.82 1.61
CA TRP A 309 8.36 15.02 0.22
C TRP A 309 7.19 14.12 -0.13
N GLY A 310 6.07 14.70 -0.57
CA GLY A 310 4.84 13.99 -0.89
C GLY A 310 4.90 13.17 -2.20
N VAL A 311 5.90 13.41 -3.03
CA VAL A 311 6.11 12.69 -4.29
C VAL A 311 7.13 11.59 -4.03
N THR A 312 6.79 10.35 -4.35
CA THR A 312 7.76 9.28 -4.54
C THR A 312 8.80 9.82 -5.52
N THR A 313 10.00 10.10 -5.02
CA THR A 313 11.06 10.62 -5.88
C THR A 313 11.18 9.73 -7.10
N LYS A 314 10.90 10.27 -8.28
CA LYS A 314 11.26 9.68 -9.58
C LYS A 314 12.81 9.59 -9.75
N ARG A 315 13.56 9.40 -8.67
CA ARG A 315 14.94 8.93 -8.73
C ARG A 315 15.02 7.53 -9.33
N GLY A 316 13.89 7.01 -9.79
CA GLY A 316 13.73 5.78 -10.54
C GLY A 316 14.31 5.76 -11.96
N LYS A 317 15.14 6.68 -12.38
CA LYS A 317 16.00 6.41 -13.56
C LYS A 317 17.06 5.36 -13.26
N SER A 318 17.38 5.11 -11.99
CA SER A 318 18.31 4.06 -11.54
C SER A 318 17.66 2.88 -10.82
N GLY A 319 16.32 2.80 -10.73
CA GLY A 319 15.64 1.63 -10.18
C GLY A 319 15.77 1.43 -8.65
N GLY A 320 16.22 2.44 -7.91
CA GLY A 320 16.38 2.36 -6.47
C GLY A 320 15.04 2.21 -5.71
N PRO A 321 15.05 1.66 -4.48
CA PRO A 321 13.85 1.46 -3.68
C PRO A 321 13.22 2.81 -3.27
N PRO A 322 11.88 2.86 -3.11
CA PRO A 322 11.12 4.09 -2.87
C PRO A 322 11.18 4.52 -1.40
N CYS A 323 12.33 4.93 -0.87
CA CYS A 323 12.42 5.54 0.44
C CYS A 323 11.82 6.96 0.43
N GLN A 324 11.19 7.35 1.54
CA GLN A 324 10.72 8.71 1.77
C GLN A 324 11.83 9.52 2.41
N LEU A 325 12.12 10.70 1.86
CA LEU A 325 13.12 11.58 2.41
C LEU A 325 12.48 12.60 3.36
N VAL A 326 13.22 12.95 4.39
CA VAL A 326 12.78 13.83 5.47
C VAL A 326 13.68 15.05 5.51
N SER A 327 13.11 16.22 5.76
CA SER A 327 13.84 17.45 6.09
C SER A 327 13.43 17.92 7.48
N HIS A 328 14.38 18.43 8.26
CA HIS A 328 14.11 19.05 9.56
C HIS A 328 13.55 20.46 9.39
N ASP A 329 14.03 21.17 8.37
CA ASP A 329 13.64 22.54 8.11
C ASP A 329 12.57 22.66 7.00
N VAL A 330 11.83 23.75 7.05
CA VAL A 330 10.90 24.11 5.98
C VAL A 330 11.69 24.46 4.72
N PRO A 331 11.47 23.79 3.60
CA PRO A 331 12.19 24.11 2.37
C PRO A 331 12.02 25.58 1.98
N LEU A 332 13.11 26.31 1.84
CA LEU A 332 13.13 27.75 1.56
C LEU A 332 12.56 28.11 0.18
N ASN A 333 12.56 27.16 -0.77
CA ASN A 333 12.01 27.37 -2.09
C ASN A 333 10.47 27.26 -2.05
N ARG A 334 9.76 28.40 -2.11
CA ARG A 334 8.29 28.48 -2.05
C ARG A 334 7.59 27.62 -3.10
N LYS A 335 8.16 27.44 -4.31
CA LYS A 335 7.61 26.55 -5.35
C LYS A 335 7.68 25.09 -4.95
N LYS A 336 8.73 24.69 -4.21
CA LYS A 336 8.90 23.32 -3.67
C LYS A 336 8.16 23.15 -2.33
N ALA A 337 7.91 24.21 -1.57
CA ALA A 337 7.24 24.14 -0.27
C ALA A 337 5.80 23.59 -0.34
N LYS A 338 5.10 23.76 -1.45
CA LYS A 338 3.76 23.17 -1.66
C LYS A 338 3.77 21.66 -1.80
N VAL A 339 4.89 21.07 -2.17
CA VAL A 339 5.05 19.61 -2.38
C VAL A 339 5.40 18.90 -1.07
N TRP A 340 5.87 19.64 -0.06
CA TRP A 340 6.28 19.12 1.22
C TRP A 340 5.11 18.99 2.19
N THR A 341 5.02 17.84 2.83
CA THR A 341 3.98 17.58 3.81
C THR A 341 4.58 17.59 5.21
N ARG A 342 4.02 18.41 6.09
CA ARG A 342 4.38 18.44 7.50
C ARG A 342 3.98 17.12 8.17
N CYS A 343 4.95 16.47 8.82
CA CYS A 343 4.82 15.22 9.52
C CYS A 343 5.15 15.40 11.00
N ILE A 344 4.29 14.89 11.87
CA ILE A 344 4.41 15.06 13.32
C ILE A 344 4.24 13.69 13.96
N LEU A 345 5.23 13.32 14.80
CA LEU A 345 5.12 12.22 15.74
C LEU A 345 5.70 12.62 17.10
N GLU A 346 5.34 11.89 18.13
CA GLU A 346 5.89 12.06 19.47
C GLU A 346 6.48 10.72 19.92
N VAL A 347 7.74 10.71 20.27
CA VAL A 347 8.36 9.62 21.03
C VAL A 347 8.00 9.85 22.49
N VAL A 348 7.08 9.04 23.00
CA VAL A 348 6.56 9.18 24.38
C VAL A 348 7.58 8.64 25.38
N LYS A 349 8.22 7.53 25.04
CA LYS A 349 9.27 6.90 25.82
C LYS A 349 10.17 6.05 24.94
N SER A 350 11.40 5.83 25.40
CA SER A 350 12.39 4.94 24.83
C SER A 350 13.05 4.18 25.98
N GLU A 351 12.85 2.89 26.06
CA GLU A 351 13.28 2.03 27.16
C GLU A 351 14.15 0.89 26.65
N PRO A 352 15.23 0.53 27.38
CA PRO A 352 16.02 -0.63 27.01
C PRO A 352 15.16 -1.90 27.14
N ILE A 353 15.33 -2.82 26.16
CA ILE A 353 14.67 -4.14 26.18
C ILE A 353 15.67 -5.23 25.84
N GLU A 354 15.37 -6.44 26.26
CA GLU A 354 15.99 -7.67 25.77
C GLU A 354 15.09 -8.31 24.72
N ILE A 355 15.67 -8.78 23.64
CA ILE A 355 14.96 -9.51 22.58
C ILE A 355 15.33 -10.98 22.71
N ASP A 356 14.30 -11.85 22.84
CA ASP A 356 14.52 -13.28 22.84
C ASP A 356 15.15 -13.74 21.51
N ARG A 357 16.20 -14.53 21.55
CA ARG A 357 16.82 -15.13 20.37
C ARG A 357 15.88 -16.08 19.63
N ASN A 358 14.90 -16.67 20.35
CA ASN A 358 13.84 -17.51 19.78
C ASN A 358 12.59 -16.74 19.36
N ASN A 359 12.75 -15.48 18.94
CA ASN A 359 11.66 -14.54 18.65
C ASN A 359 10.78 -14.91 17.43
N GLY A 360 10.97 -16.06 16.82
CA GLY A 360 10.17 -16.52 15.67
C GLY A 360 10.42 -15.76 14.34
N ASN A 361 11.13 -14.62 14.38
CA ASN A 361 11.49 -13.84 13.20
C ASN A 361 12.88 -14.16 12.63
N GLY A 362 13.67 -14.97 13.36
CA GLY A 362 15.05 -15.29 13.00
C GLY A 362 15.97 -14.06 13.04
N TYR A 363 15.65 -13.07 13.85
CA TYR A 363 16.52 -11.95 14.16
C TYR A 363 17.47 -12.33 15.30
N ASP A 364 18.78 -12.21 15.07
CA ASP A 364 19.77 -12.38 16.12
C ASP A 364 20.10 -11.02 16.76
N PRO A 365 19.69 -10.75 18.01
CA PRO A 365 20.00 -9.50 18.71
C PRO A 365 21.49 -9.35 19.03
N GLY A 366 22.29 -10.42 18.95
CA GLY A 366 23.71 -10.38 19.34
C GLY A 366 23.89 -10.03 20.81
N THR A 367 24.85 -9.12 21.08
CA THR A 367 25.11 -8.54 22.41
C THR A 367 24.76 -7.05 22.48
N GLU A 368 24.13 -6.52 21.42
CA GLU A 368 23.79 -5.09 21.34
C GLU A 368 22.56 -4.78 22.21
N GLN A 369 22.58 -3.61 22.85
CA GLN A 369 21.42 -3.11 23.55
C GLN A 369 20.36 -2.66 22.54
N HIS A 370 19.10 -3.03 22.80
CA HIS A 370 17.96 -2.58 22.03
C HIS A 370 17.03 -1.72 22.87
N TYR A 371 16.25 -0.87 22.19
CA TYR A 371 15.33 0.06 22.84
C TYR A 371 13.94 -0.07 22.21
N GLU A 372 12.92 -0.29 23.03
CA GLU A 372 11.53 -0.18 22.60
C GLU A 372 11.05 1.26 22.77
N ASN A 373 10.63 1.85 21.67
CA ASN A 373 10.13 3.21 21.62
C ASN A 373 8.59 3.17 21.49
N THR A 374 7.90 3.86 22.40
CA THR A 374 6.45 4.12 22.26
C THR A 374 6.26 5.41 21.48
N VAL A 375 5.66 5.32 20.31
CA VAL A 375 5.50 6.43 19.37
C VAL A 375 4.03 6.77 19.18
N ARG A 376 3.64 8.01 19.48
CA ARG A 376 2.31 8.55 19.16
C ARG A 376 2.33 9.23 17.80
N LEU A 377 1.57 8.71 16.85
CA LEU A 377 1.50 9.25 15.49
C LEU A 377 0.42 10.34 15.42
N VAL A 378 0.83 11.59 15.21
CA VAL A 378 -0.09 12.75 15.09
C VAL A 378 -0.57 12.94 13.65
N THR A 379 0.32 12.74 12.67
CA THR A 379 -0.01 12.70 11.24
C THR A 379 0.30 11.31 10.70
N GLY A 380 -0.40 10.87 9.64
CA GLY A 380 -0.21 9.53 9.07
C GLY A 380 0.15 9.60 7.60
N ARG A 381 1.45 9.60 7.27
CA ARG A 381 1.96 9.56 5.90
C ARG A 381 2.64 8.22 5.62
N LYS A 382 2.79 7.89 4.34
CA LYS A 382 3.48 6.67 3.92
C LYS A 382 4.87 6.61 4.55
N HIS A 383 5.22 5.50 5.23
CA HIS A 383 6.50 5.25 5.89
C HIS A 383 6.88 6.28 6.98
N GLN A 384 5.95 7.09 7.49
CA GLN A 384 6.30 8.24 8.35
C GLN A 384 7.13 7.85 9.57
N VAL A 385 6.71 6.87 10.36
CA VAL A 385 7.43 6.43 11.57
C VAL A 385 8.83 5.96 11.20
N ARG A 386 8.95 5.15 10.17
CA ARG A 386 10.20 4.58 9.67
C ARG A 386 11.19 5.65 9.24
N ALA A 387 10.76 6.57 8.37
CA ALA A 387 11.58 7.65 7.84
C ALA A 387 12.00 8.65 8.94
N MET A 388 11.08 9.02 9.84
CA MET A 388 11.37 9.99 10.89
C MET A 388 12.30 9.41 11.98
N LEU A 389 12.10 8.16 12.41
CA LEU A 389 13.04 7.54 13.37
C LEU A 389 14.43 7.35 12.76
N SER A 390 14.49 6.94 11.49
CA SER A 390 15.77 6.83 10.78
C SER A 390 16.50 8.18 10.71
N SER A 391 15.83 9.27 10.33
CA SER A 391 16.43 10.60 10.26
C SER A 391 16.92 11.12 11.64
N LEU A 392 16.32 10.62 12.72
CA LEU A 392 16.75 10.91 14.11
C LEU A 392 17.94 10.04 14.56
N GLY A 393 18.53 9.22 13.69
CA GLY A 393 19.63 8.32 14.02
C GLY A 393 19.20 7.05 14.80
N ALA A 394 17.90 6.78 14.86
CA ALA A 394 17.33 5.60 15.52
C ALA A 394 16.52 4.75 14.52
N PRO A 395 17.16 4.13 13.51
CA PRO A 395 16.47 3.31 12.53
C PRO A 395 15.86 2.07 13.19
N ILE A 396 14.70 1.66 12.69
CA ILE A 396 13.99 0.47 13.17
C ILE A 396 14.78 -0.78 12.76
N ILE A 397 14.92 -1.74 13.66
CA ILE A 397 15.64 -3.00 13.37
C ILE A 397 14.97 -3.76 12.22
N CYS A 398 15.76 -4.44 11.41
CA CYS A 398 15.33 -5.16 10.21
C CYS A 398 14.75 -4.26 9.11
N ASP A 399 14.77 -2.94 9.25
CA ASP A 399 14.29 -2.03 8.22
C ASP A 399 15.37 -1.73 7.18
N THR A 400 15.66 -2.69 6.33
CA THR A 400 16.68 -2.60 5.27
C THR A 400 16.45 -1.47 4.26
N LEU A 401 15.29 -0.81 4.32
CA LEU A 401 15.00 0.36 3.49
C LEU A 401 15.52 1.66 4.12
N TYR A 402 15.49 1.77 5.45
CA TYR A 402 15.79 3.00 6.16
C TYR A 402 17.06 2.93 7.02
N GLU A 403 17.52 1.73 7.38
CA GLU A 403 18.76 1.54 8.12
C GLU A 403 19.99 2.13 7.40
N PRO A 404 20.18 1.93 6.06
CA PRO A 404 21.33 2.50 5.36
C PRO A 404 21.40 4.03 5.33
N ILE A 405 20.27 4.71 5.48
CA ILE A 405 20.16 6.18 5.47
C ILE A 405 19.92 6.76 6.87
N SER A 406 20.34 6.03 7.90
CA SER A 406 20.22 6.47 9.29
C SER A 406 20.93 7.80 9.53
N GLY A 407 20.25 8.74 10.22
CA GLY A 407 20.75 10.08 10.49
C GLY A 407 20.80 11.02 9.28
N MET A 408 20.43 10.54 8.08
CA MET A 408 20.49 11.35 6.88
C MET A 408 19.16 12.06 6.61
N THR A 409 19.28 13.30 6.16
CA THR A 409 18.13 14.14 5.78
C THR A 409 18.30 14.71 4.38
N LEU A 410 17.22 15.25 3.82
CA LEU A 410 17.29 15.87 2.50
C LEU A 410 18.11 17.17 2.50
N ASP A 411 18.29 17.77 3.65
CA ASP A 411 19.11 18.97 3.80
C ASP A 411 20.57 18.66 3.43
N MET A 412 21.07 17.45 3.76
CA MET A 412 22.37 16.95 3.34
C MET A 412 22.50 16.77 1.81
N VAL A 413 21.41 16.39 1.12
CA VAL A 413 21.41 16.21 -0.34
C VAL A 413 21.52 17.53 -1.09
N ASN A 414 21.09 18.61 -0.47
CA ASN A 414 21.20 19.98 -1.01
C ASN A 414 22.43 20.72 -0.43
N GLY A 415 23.23 20.03 0.37
CA GLY A 415 24.46 20.52 0.99
C GLY A 415 25.68 20.43 0.07
N GLU A 416 26.85 20.25 0.68
CA GLU A 416 28.10 20.13 -0.08
C GLU A 416 28.12 18.86 -0.95
N PRO A 417 28.86 18.86 -2.08
CA PRO A 417 28.91 17.72 -3.02
C PRO A 417 29.32 16.40 -2.36
N GLU A 418 30.16 16.44 -1.32
CA GLU A 418 30.60 15.26 -0.57
C GLU A 418 29.47 14.63 0.22
N GLU A 419 28.63 15.44 0.87
CA GLU A 419 27.46 14.96 1.63
C GLU A 419 26.42 14.32 0.66
N ALA A 420 26.21 14.94 -0.50
CA ALA A 420 25.32 14.39 -1.53
C ALA A 420 25.81 13.05 -2.04
N MET A 421 27.12 12.87 -2.22
CA MET A 421 27.71 11.61 -2.65
C MET A 421 27.56 10.51 -1.60
N VAL A 422 27.79 10.81 -0.32
CA VAL A 422 27.59 9.87 0.79
C VAL A 422 26.14 9.43 0.86
N PHE A 423 25.21 10.34 0.67
CA PHE A 423 23.77 10.03 0.66
C PHE A 423 23.41 9.11 -0.51
N ASP A 424 23.89 9.40 -1.73
CA ASP A 424 23.59 8.58 -2.91
C ASP A 424 24.14 7.15 -2.74
N MET A 425 25.35 7.00 -2.21
CA MET A 425 25.93 5.68 -1.90
C MET A 425 25.13 4.93 -0.82
N ALA A 426 24.56 5.61 0.15
CA ALA A 426 23.72 5.01 1.19
C ALA A 426 22.37 4.55 0.60
N VAL A 427 21.76 5.37 -0.26
CA VAL A 427 20.48 5.04 -0.95
C VAL A 427 20.62 3.83 -1.86
N GLU A 428 21.78 3.63 -2.48
CA GLU A 428 22.07 2.44 -3.28
C GLU A 428 22.01 1.12 -2.47
N LYS A 429 22.25 1.19 -1.16
CA LYS A 429 22.17 0.03 -0.25
C LYS A 429 20.74 -0.25 0.24
N CYS A 430 19.80 0.70 0.09
CA CYS A 430 18.44 0.55 0.57
C CYS A 430 17.73 -0.60 -0.16
N ARG A 431 17.05 -1.47 0.57
CA ARG A 431 16.26 -2.59 0.02
C ARG A 431 14.88 -2.63 0.69
N VAL A 432 13.86 -3.02 -0.07
CA VAL A 432 12.53 -3.27 0.50
C VAL A 432 12.62 -4.44 1.49
N PRO A 433 12.17 -4.29 2.74
CA PRO A 433 12.22 -5.36 3.71
C PRO A 433 11.52 -6.64 3.21
N GLN A 434 12.21 -7.77 3.31
CA GLN A 434 11.70 -9.11 2.97
C GLN A 434 11.32 -9.91 4.21
N LYS A 435 11.49 -9.34 5.39
CA LYS A 435 11.14 -9.90 6.70
C LYS A 435 10.38 -8.85 7.52
N PRO A 436 9.67 -9.25 8.58
CA PRO A 436 9.11 -8.32 9.55
C PRO A 436 10.14 -7.35 10.08
N ILE A 437 9.78 -6.08 10.19
CA ILE A 437 10.60 -5.06 10.85
C ILE A 437 10.16 -4.89 12.31
N GLY A 438 11.00 -4.30 13.14
CA GLY A 438 10.71 -4.02 14.55
C GLY A 438 9.67 -2.89 14.73
N LEU A 439 8.52 -2.94 14.05
CA LEU A 439 7.47 -1.93 14.11
C LEU A 439 6.09 -2.57 14.19
N GLN A 440 5.28 -2.15 15.17
CA GLN A 440 3.90 -2.58 15.35
C GLN A 440 2.97 -1.36 15.49
N ALA A 441 1.84 -1.37 14.79
CA ALA A 441 0.70 -0.49 15.05
C ALA A 441 -0.02 -0.98 16.31
N HIS A 442 0.52 -0.61 17.49
CA HIS A 442 0.22 -1.24 18.77
C HIS A 442 -1.20 -0.97 19.27
N ALA A 443 -1.68 0.28 19.14
CA ALA A 443 -3.02 0.61 19.59
C ALA A 443 -3.66 1.70 18.73
N ILE A 444 -5.00 1.64 18.64
CA ILE A 444 -5.81 2.66 17.97
C ILE A 444 -7.02 3.01 18.85
N LEU A 445 -7.33 4.32 18.92
CA LEU A 445 -8.47 4.85 19.66
C LEU A 445 -9.22 5.85 18.80
N PHE A 446 -10.53 5.70 18.65
CA PHE A 446 -11.41 6.62 17.92
C PHE A 446 -12.88 6.34 18.28
N GLY A 447 -13.74 7.36 18.31
CA GLY A 447 -15.18 7.22 18.43
C GLY A 447 -15.66 6.38 19.65
N GLY A 448 -14.88 6.35 20.74
CA GLY A 448 -15.17 5.50 21.92
C GLY A 448 -14.57 4.08 21.81
N ILE A 449 -14.13 3.66 20.63
CA ILE A 449 -13.50 2.35 20.40
C ILE A 449 -12.03 2.42 20.79
N LYS A 450 -11.53 1.36 21.45
CA LYS A 450 -10.12 1.18 21.78
C LYS A 450 -9.73 -0.26 21.44
N ALA A 451 -8.73 -0.42 20.56
CA ALA A 451 -8.16 -1.72 20.23
C ALA A 451 -6.65 -1.71 20.44
N ARG A 452 -6.10 -2.85 20.87
CA ARG A 452 -4.68 -3.08 21.08
C ARG A 452 -4.29 -4.37 20.39
N ALA A 453 -3.21 -4.35 19.63
CA ALA A 453 -2.58 -5.52 19.03
C ALA A 453 -2.00 -6.46 20.09
N GLY A 454 -1.83 -7.71 19.75
CA GLY A 454 -1.17 -8.70 20.59
C GLY A 454 0.33 -8.40 20.80
N THR A 455 1.02 -9.30 21.45
CA THR A 455 2.46 -9.20 21.71
C THR A 455 3.23 -9.11 20.38
N PRO A 456 4.11 -8.11 20.20
CA PRO A 456 4.94 -8.02 19.01
C PRO A 456 5.97 -9.16 18.98
N TRP A 457 6.52 -9.48 17.80
CA TRP A 457 7.45 -10.60 17.63
C TRP A 457 8.74 -10.48 18.45
N TRP A 458 9.07 -9.31 18.94
CA TRP A 458 10.25 -9.05 19.80
C TRP A 458 9.92 -9.02 21.30
N GLY A 459 8.67 -9.17 21.68
CA GLY A 459 8.23 -9.19 23.07
C GLY A 459 8.35 -10.58 23.67
N ASP A 460 8.58 -10.64 24.96
CA ASP A 460 8.75 -11.85 25.76
C ASP A 460 7.41 -12.55 26.15
N GLY A 461 6.30 -12.09 25.61
CA GLY A 461 4.98 -12.61 25.99
C GLY A 461 4.48 -12.16 27.38
N THR A 462 5.29 -11.45 28.14
CA THR A 462 4.90 -10.92 29.47
C THR A 462 4.24 -9.55 29.39
N GLY A 463 3.85 -9.13 28.18
CA GLY A 463 3.33 -7.81 27.86
C GLY A 463 2.16 -7.39 28.72
N ASP A 464 2.20 -6.15 29.19
CA ASP A 464 1.19 -5.40 29.94
C ASP A 464 -0.25 -5.85 29.68
N GLN A 465 -0.86 -6.54 30.65
CA GLN A 465 -2.29 -6.81 30.72
C GLN A 465 -3.10 -5.53 30.91
#